data_d11d38e4bfe3f4f708cdb0c2a633a6fd
#
_entry.id   d11d38e4bfe3f4f708cdb0c2a633a6fd
#
_cell.length_a   1.000
_cell.length_b   1.000
_cell.length_c   1.000
_cell.angle_alpha   90.00
_cell.angle_beta   90.00
_cell.angle_gamma   90.00
#
_symmetry.space_group_name_H-M   'P 1'
#
loop_
_entity.id
_entity.type
_entity.pdbx_description
1 polymer ?
#
loop_
_entity_poly.entity_id
_entity_poly.type
_entity_poly.pdbx_seq_one_letter_code
_entity_poly.pdbx_strand_id
1 'polypeptide(L)'
;MKRITTAIVLASTLLAGCSSSSSATDLDSQAFANKISEPGVVILDVRTSAEFAAGHIEGAINIDVEGMQFESGIAELDKGATIAVYCQSGRRSGIAVDKMSKAGFTSLFNLQTGIADWQANGFPVTL
;
A
#
# COMPACT_ATOMS: atom_id res chain seq x y z
N MET A 1 29.05 -55.49 30.04
CA MET A 1 27.83 -55.18 29.25
C MET A 1 27.75 -53.69 29.15
N LYS A 2 28.09 -53.15 27.98
CA LYS A 2 28.04 -51.69 27.73
C LYS A 2 26.73 -51.38 27.04
N ARG A 3 25.85 -50.62 27.68
CA ARG A 3 24.63 -50.11 27.09
C ARG A 3 24.93 -48.83 26.35
N ILE A 4 24.81 -48.86 25.02
CA ILE A 4 24.93 -47.69 24.16
C ILE A 4 23.56 -47.06 24.07
N THR A 5 23.40 -45.89 24.66
CA THR A 5 22.19 -45.07 24.55
C THR A 5 22.34 -44.18 23.31
N THR A 6 21.63 -44.51 22.25
CA THR A 6 21.57 -43.68 21.04
C THR A 6 20.62 -42.51 21.29
N ALA A 7 21.15 -41.32 21.37
CA ALA A 7 20.37 -40.09 21.41
C ALA A 7 19.91 -39.74 20.01
N ILE A 8 18.62 -39.81 19.77
CA ILE A 8 17.99 -39.31 18.53
C ILE A 8 17.78 -37.82 18.68
N VAL A 9 18.57 -37.06 17.94
CA VAL A 9 18.38 -35.63 17.81
C VAL A 9 17.31 -35.41 16.73
N LEU A 10 16.10 -35.02 17.19
CA LEU A 10 15.07 -34.53 16.28
C LEU A 10 15.44 -33.10 15.85
N ALA A 11 15.91 -32.97 14.64
CA ALA A 11 16.06 -31.66 14.01
C ALA A 11 14.67 -31.16 13.59
N SER A 12 14.10 -30.27 14.37
CA SER A 12 12.88 -29.56 14.00
C SER A 12 13.23 -28.51 12.93
N THR A 13 12.97 -28.85 11.68
CA THR A 13 13.01 -27.85 10.60
C THR A 13 11.79 -26.96 10.71
N LEU A 14 11.96 -25.77 11.27
CA LEU A 14 10.99 -24.70 11.18
C LEU A 14 10.93 -24.23 9.73
N LEU A 15 9.90 -24.67 9.01
CA LEU A 15 9.52 -24.04 7.76
C LEU A 15 8.92 -22.68 8.12
N ALA A 16 9.70 -21.61 7.96
CA ALA A 16 9.17 -20.27 7.93
C ALA A 16 8.34 -20.15 6.65
N GLY A 17 7.02 -20.29 6.76
CA GLY A 17 6.10 -20.04 5.66
C GLY A 17 6.20 -18.58 5.27
N CYS A 18 6.76 -18.27 4.09
CA CYS A 18 6.62 -16.96 3.47
C CYS A 18 5.15 -16.79 3.11
N SER A 19 4.36 -16.15 3.98
CA SER A 19 3.07 -15.64 3.58
C SER A 19 3.32 -14.51 2.58
N SER A 20 2.89 -14.70 1.32
CA SER A 20 2.89 -13.65 0.30
C SER A 20 1.76 -12.67 0.57
N SER A 21 1.78 -11.97 1.72
CA SER A 21 0.98 -10.79 1.92
C SER A 21 1.59 -9.66 1.11
N SER A 22 0.75 -8.81 0.50
CA SER A 22 1.22 -7.58 -0.13
C SER A 22 2.08 -6.82 0.88
N SER A 23 3.18 -6.24 0.47
CA SER A 23 4.08 -5.49 1.35
C SER A 23 3.51 -4.13 1.79
N ALA A 24 2.26 -3.83 1.42
CA ALA A 24 1.57 -2.60 1.78
C ALA A 24 0.95 -2.68 3.17
N THR A 25 1.03 -1.58 3.91
CA THR A 25 0.38 -1.42 5.21
C THR A 25 -0.97 -0.72 5.03
N ASP A 26 -2.04 -1.33 5.51
CA ASP A 26 -3.36 -0.72 5.55
C ASP A 26 -3.50 0.26 6.71
N LEU A 27 -4.02 1.45 6.43
CA LEU A 27 -4.22 2.53 7.38
C LEU A 27 -5.68 2.99 7.36
N ASP A 28 -6.18 3.39 8.52
CA ASP A 28 -7.42 4.18 8.60
C ASP A 28 -7.15 5.65 8.25
N SER A 29 -8.20 6.48 8.21
CA SER A 29 -8.09 7.88 7.83
C SER A 29 -7.16 8.68 8.75
N GLN A 30 -7.19 8.46 10.06
CA GLN A 30 -6.32 9.18 11.00
C GLN A 30 -4.86 8.78 10.83
N ALA A 31 -4.58 7.49 10.72
CA ALA A 31 -3.23 6.99 10.50
C ALA A 31 -2.68 7.43 9.14
N PHE A 32 -3.55 7.47 8.12
CA PHE A 32 -3.19 7.97 6.80
C PHE A 32 -2.86 9.47 6.82
N ALA A 33 -3.66 10.27 7.54
CA ALA A 33 -3.38 11.70 7.73
C ALA A 33 -2.01 11.92 8.39
N ASN A 34 -1.68 11.11 9.39
CA ASN A 34 -0.38 11.16 10.05
C ASN A 34 0.75 10.78 9.08
N LYS A 35 0.55 9.73 8.29
CA LYS A 35 1.54 9.25 7.31
C LYS A 35 1.86 10.30 6.25
N ILE A 36 0.84 10.91 5.64
CA ILE A 36 1.05 11.90 4.57
C ILE A 36 1.62 13.24 5.06
N SER A 37 1.60 13.49 6.36
CA SER A 37 2.26 14.65 6.95
C SER A 37 3.76 14.48 7.12
N GLU A 38 4.28 13.27 6.98
CA GLU A 38 5.72 13.01 7.04
C GLU A 38 6.44 13.56 5.80
N PRO A 39 7.66 14.12 5.95
CA PRO A 39 8.42 14.66 4.81
C PRO A 39 8.71 13.58 3.76
N GLY A 40 8.56 13.93 2.49
CA GLY A 40 8.93 13.09 1.36
C GLY A 40 7.92 12.00 1.00
N VAL A 41 6.79 11.90 1.69
CA VAL A 41 5.73 10.95 1.34
C VAL A 41 5.01 11.41 0.07
N VAL A 42 4.94 10.52 -0.91
CA VAL A 42 4.18 10.74 -2.15
C VAL A 42 2.75 10.26 -1.94
N ILE A 43 1.77 11.10 -2.24
CA ILE A 43 0.34 10.75 -2.17
C ILE A 43 -0.14 10.39 -3.57
N LEU A 44 -0.70 9.19 -3.73
CA LEU A 44 -1.14 8.67 -5.02
C LEU A 44 -2.63 8.37 -5.00
N ASP A 45 -3.38 9.13 -5.78
CA ASP A 45 -4.79 8.90 -6.06
C ASP A 45 -4.91 7.99 -7.30
N VAL A 46 -5.46 6.80 -7.13
CA VAL A 46 -5.58 5.81 -8.21
C VAL A 46 -6.98 5.72 -8.80
N ARG A 47 -7.80 6.76 -8.56
CA ARG A 47 -9.13 6.90 -9.16
C ARG A 47 -9.03 7.45 -10.58
N THR A 48 -10.16 7.58 -11.25
CA THR A 48 -10.23 8.24 -12.56
C THR A 48 -9.87 9.72 -12.45
N SER A 49 -9.46 10.32 -13.57
CA SER A 49 -9.17 11.75 -13.65
C SER A 49 -10.39 12.63 -13.31
N ALA A 50 -11.60 12.17 -13.67
CA ALA A 50 -12.82 12.89 -13.36
C ALA A 50 -13.12 12.89 -11.85
N GLU A 51 -12.93 11.76 -11.16
CA GLU A 51 -13.07 11.68 -9.70
C GLU A 51 -12.03 12.57 -9.01
N PHE A 52 -10.80 12.55 -9.46
CA PHE A 52 -9.72 13.39 -8.95
C PHE A 52 -10.06 14.89 -9.08
N ALA A 53 -10.53 15.29 -10.25
CA ALA A 53 -10.90 16.69 -10.52
C ALA A 53 -12.09 17.17 -9.67
N ALA A 54 -12.98 16.25 -9.28
CA ALA A 54 -14.12 16.58 -8.43
C ALA A 54 -13.76 16.77 -6.94
N GLY A 55 -12.56 16.36 -6.54
CA GLY A 55 -12.03 16.53 -5.19
C GLY A 55 -11.03 15.44 -4.86
N HIS A 56 -9.89 15.83 -4.30
CA HIS A 56 -8.81 14.93 -3.95
C HIS A 56 -8.06 15.40 -2.70
N ILE A 57 -7.24 14.56 -2.12
CA ILE A 57 -6.38 14.92 -1.00
C ILE A 57 -5.28 15.86 -1.53
N GLU A 58 -5.08 17.00 -0.88
CA GLU A 58 -4.09 18.00 -1.29
C GLU A 58 -2.70 17.39 -1.45
N GLY A 59 -2.04 17.71 -2.55
CA GLY A 59 -0.71 17.19 -2.88
C GLY A 59 -0.71 15.85 -3.58
N ALA A 60 -1.87 15.20 -3.76
CA ALA A 60 -1.94 13.92 -4.46
C ALA A 60 -1.66 14.08 -5.96
N ILE A 61 -0.94 13.10 -6.51
CA ILE A 61 -0.84 12.87 -7.95
C ILE A 61 -1.86 11.82 -8.35
N ASN A 62 -2.36 11.90 -9.59
CA ASN A 62 -3.39 10.99 -10.07
C ASN A 62 -2.85 10.05 -11.15
N ILE A 63 -2.95 8.75 -10.90
CA ILE A 63 -2.69 7.71 -11.90
C ILE A 63 -3.80 6.66 -11.78
N ASP A 64 -4.70 6.60 -12.74
CA ASP A 64 -5.83 5.68 -12.74
C ASP A 64 -5.36 4.22 -12.83
N VAL A 65 -5.64 3.42 -11.79
CA VAL A 65 -5.22 2.00 -11.76
C VAL A 65 -5.94 1.14 -12.81
N GLU A 66 -7.12 1.56 -13.24
CA GLU A 66 -7.88 0.88 -14.30
C GLU A 66 -7.57 1.43 -15.70
N GLY A 67 -6.74 2.48 -15.79
CA GLY A 67 -6.29 3.06 -17.04
C GLY A 67 -5.14 2.29 -17.66
N MET A 68 -4.97 2.45 -18.99
CA MET A 68 -3.91 1.79 -19.75
C MET A 68 -2.50 2.30 -19.44
N GLN A 69 -2.39 3.43 -18.75
CA GLN A 69 -1.12 4.09 -18.45
C GLN A 69 -0.65 3.90 -17.00
N PHE A 70 -1.28 2.98 -16.26
CA PHE A 70 -0.92 2.79 -14.85
C PHE A 70 0.52 2.33 -14.69
N GLU A 71 0.93 1.30 -15.40
CA GLU A 71 2.28 0.74 -15.32
C GLU A 71 3.35 1.75 -15.76
N SER A 72 3.11 2.49 -16.85
CA SER A 72 4.04 3.55 -17.29
C SER A 72 4.05 4.74 -16.33
N GLY A 73 2.91 5.08 -15.75
CA GLY A 73 2.81 6.17 -14.78
C GLY A 73 3.57 5.89 -13.50
N ILE A 74 3.41 4.70 -12.92
CA ILE A 74 4.15 4.34 -11.71
C ILE A 74 5.65 4.13 -11.97
N ALA A 75 6.05 3.83 -13.20
CA ALA A 75 7.46 3.72 -13.57
C ALA A 75 8.23 5.05 -13.43
N GLU A 76 7.52 6.18 -13.45
CA GLU A 76 8.08 7.51 -13.20
C GLU A 76 8.35 7.79 -11.72
N LEU A 77 7.80 6.97 -10.82
CA LEU A 77 7.96 7.14 -9.38
C LEU A 77 9.21 6.41 -8.87
N ASP A 78 9.83 6.98 -7.83
CA ASP A 78 10.93 6.32 -7.13
C ASP A 78 10.41 5.11 -6.35
N LYS A 79 10.91 3.92 -6.67
CA LYS A 79 10.52 2.67 -6.03
C LYS A 79 10.94 2.56 -4.57
N GLY A 80 11.92 3.34 -4.15
CA GLY A 80 12.35 3.47 -2.76
C GLY A 80 11.59 4.51 -1.96
N ALA A 81 10.78 5.34 -2.61
CA ALA A 81 9.99 6.37 -1.93
C ALA A 81 8.86 5.73 -1.12
N THR A 82 8.44 6.41 -0.06
CA THR A 82 7.22 6.08 0.67
C THR A 82 6.02 6.62 -0.09
N ILE A 83 5.10 5.75 -0.48
CA ILE A 83 3.93 6.09 -1.26
C ILE A 83 2.67 5.72 -0.50
N ALA A 84 1.83 6.73 -0.27
CA ALA A 84 0.53 6.60 0.36
C ALA A 84 -0.55 6.62 -0.73
N VAL A 85 -1.24 5.50 -0.89
CA VAL A 85 -2.15 5.23 -2.00
C VAL A 85 -3.59 5.24 -1.52
N TYR A 86 -4.49 5.86 -2.27
CA TYR A 86 -5.92 5.80 -1.97
C TYR A 86 -6.78 5.76 -3.22
N CYS A 87 -8.01 5.29 -3.03
CA CYS A 87 -9.08 5.38 -4.01
C CYS A 87 -10.38 5.85 -3.35
N GLN A 88 -11.54 5.54 -3.90
CA GLN A 88 -12.82 5.94 -3.34
C GLN A 88 -13.19 5.16 -2.07
N SER A 89 -13.05 3.83 -2.09
CA SER A 89 -13.53 2.92 -1.03
C SER A 89 -12.53 1.86 -0.57
N GLY A 90 -11.31 1.86 -1.11
CA GLY A 90 -10.24 0.92 -0.76
C GLY A 90 -10.04 -0.24 -1.73
N ARG A 91 -11.01 -0.56 -2.60
CA ARG A 91 -10.91 -1.70 -3.54
C ARG A 91 -9.82 -1.49 -4.61
N ARG A 92 -9.88 -0.37 -5.33
CA ARG A 92 -8.90 -0.07 -6.40
C ARG A 92 -7.50 0.20 -5.86
N SER A 93 -7.41 0.86 -4.71
CA SER A 93 -6.10 1.10 -4.08
C SER A 93 -5.47 -0.20 -3.58
N GLY A 94 -6.25 -1.17 -3.13
CA GLY A 94 -5.76 -2.52 -2.83
C GLY A 94 -5.15 -3.20 -4.04
N ILE A 95 -5.79 -3.09 -5.21
CA ILE A 95 -5.25 -3.59 -6.48
C ILE A 95 -3.96 -2.85 -6.86
N ALA A 96 -3.96 -1.52 -6.71
CA ALA A 96 -2.82 -0.69 -7.06
C ALA A 96 -1.58 -1.04 -6.22
N VAL A 97 -1.72 -1.17 -4.90
CA VAL A 97 -0.57 -1.51 -4.03
C VAL A 97 -0.04 -2.91 -4.31
N ASP A 98 -0.90 -3.84 -4.67
CA ASP A 98 -0.46 -5.19 -5.08
C ASP A 98 0.37 -5.13 -6.37
N LYS A 99 -0.09 -4.41 -7.38
CA LYS A 99 0.67 -4.18 -8.62
C LYS A 99 1.99 -3.46 -8.37
N MET A 100 1.99 -2.43 -7.54
CA MET A 100 3.18 -1.66 -7.21
C MET A 100 4.19 -2.50 -6.43
N SER A 101 3.74 -3.32 -5.48
CA SER A 101 4.60 -4.25 -4.76
C SER A 101 5.31 -5.21 -5.72
N LYS A 102 4.59 -5.79 -6.67
CA LYS A 102 5.16 -6.66 -7.71
C LYS A 102 6.12 -5.92 -8.64
N ALA A 103 5.91 -4.61 -8.83
CA ALA A 103 6.79 -3.76 -9.63
C ALA A 103 8.06 -3.30 -8.88
N GLY A 104 8.22 -3.67 -7.60
CA GLY A 104 9.42 -3.39 -6.82
C GLY A 104 9.34 -2.22 -5.85
N PHE A 105 8.15 -1.64 -5.64
CA PHE A 105 7.95 -0.62 -4.60
C PHE A 105 8.04 -1.25 -3.22
N THR A 106 8.79 -0.64 -2.31
CA THR A 106 9.15 -1.25 -1.02
C THR A 106 8.49 -0.59 0.19
N SER A 107 7.88 0.57 0.03
CA SER A 107 7.28 1.34 1.13
C SER A 107 5.91 1.87 0.72
N LEU A 108 4.90 1.01 0.84
CA LEU A 108 3.54 1.27 0.42
C LEU A 108 2.58 1.31 1.61
N PHE A 109 1.73 2.33 1.62
CA PHE A 109 0.65 2.50 2.60
C PHE A 109 -0.67 2.69 1.85
N ASN A 110 -1.72 2.06 2.33
CA ASN A 110 -3.03 2.07 1.70
C ASN A 110 -4.07 2.68 2.64
N LEU A 111 -4.80 3.67 2.17
CA LEU A 111 -6.01 4.14 2.86
C LEU A 111 -7.11 3.10 2.64
N GLN A 112 -7.23 2.16 3.58
CA GLN A 112 -8.10 0.99 3.45
C GLN A 112 -9.57 1.34 3.23
N THR A 113 -10.03 2.43 3.82
CA THR A 113 -11.43 2.85 3.79
C THR A 113 -11.73 3.91 2.72
N GLY A 114 -10.71 4.40 2.03
CA GLY A 114 -10.84 5.32 0.91
C GLY A 114 -11.16 6.76 1.28
N ILE A 115 -11.22 7.62 0.25
CA ILE A 115 -11.51 9.05 0.42
C ILE A 115 -12.94 9.27 0.94
N ALA A 116 -13.88 8.35 0.73
CA ALA A 116 -15.23 8.42 1.29
C ALA A 116 -15.21 8.48 2.81
N ASP A 117 -14.45 7.59 3.45
CA ASP A 117 -14.28 7.59 4.91
C ASP A 117 -13.42 8.78 5.37
N TRP A 118 -12.42 9.16 4.63
CA TRP A 118 -11.61 10.36 4.86
C TRP A 118 -12.49 11.60 5.00
N GLN A 119 -13.40 11.83 4.05
CA GLN A 119 -14.34 12.95 4.08
C GLN A 119 -15.37 12.81 5.20
N ALA A 120 -15.88 11.59 5.46
CA ALA A 120 -16.83 11.33 6.53
C ALA A 120 -16.27 11.63 7.92
N ASN A 121 -14.95 11.49 8.10
CA ASN A 121 -14.25 11.84 9.32
C ASN A 121 -13.80 13.31 9.38
N GLY A 122 -14.21 14.13 8.42
CA GLY A 122 -13.94 15.56 8.42
C GLY A 122 -12.56 15.97 7.91
N PHE A 123 -11.81 15.06 7.31
CA PHE A 123 -10.53 15.39 6.69
C PHE A 123 -10.73 16.14 5.37
N PRO A 124 -9.86 17.13 5.05
CA PRO A 124 -10.07 18.03 3.93
C PRO A 124 -9.75 17.41 2.58
N VAL A 125 -10.45 17.89 1.56
CA VAL A 125 -10.14 17.66 0.15
C VAL A 125 -10.06 18.99 -0.58
N THR A 126 -9.37 19.00 -1.70
CA THR A 126 -9.23 20.16 -2.57
C THR A 126 -9.64 19.82 -4.00
N LEU A 127 -9.83 20.83 -4.85
CA LEU A 127 -10.13 20.66 -6.28
C LEU A 127 -8.87 20.72 -7.13
#